data_73e0638060ce4a77b06f25b81763bfcc
#
_entry.id   73e0638060ce4a77b06f25b81763bfcc
#
_cell.length_a   1.000
_cell.length_b   1.000
_cell.length_c   1.000
_cell.angle_alpha   90.00
_cell.angle_beta   90.00
_cell.angle_gamma   90.00
#
_symmetry.space_group_name_H-M   'P 1'
#
loop_
_entity.id
_entity.type
_entity.pdbx_description
1 polymer ?
#
loop_
_entity_poly.entity_id
_entity_poly.type
_entity_poly.pdbx_seq_one_letter_code
_entity_poly.pdbx_strand_id
1 'polypeptide(L)'
;MGQQVQRLGAYAVVVRGDRILLTRLAERVTKHELWTLPGGGVDHGEDPRAAVVREIYEETGLEAEVGETAHVFSMHLSDTWRRGRRVDAHSVRIVYDGWVASDAPDPRVVEIDGSTAEVAWQPLADVLDGSLPTVGLVTEAIAVLQPQKRQRVAAYAYVEKDGALLLTRNSALGPQPGVWTLPGGGIDHGEPPSSAVLRELHEECGLEGTLGELLTVDDHHFTGTAPHGRREDFHAIRIVYRVSVPAGVDPQVVEVDGTADAVAWVPLTDIEVDEGRYSSLVRAAVAAAGDQA
;
A
#
# COMPACT_ATOMS: atom_id res chain seq x y z
N MET A 1 40.27 -6.93 28.41
CA MET A 1 38.92 -6.64 27.92
C MET A 1 39.08 -5.89 26.60
N GLY A 2 38.41 -6.30 25.55
CA GLY A 2 38.40 -5.56 24.28
C GLY A 2 37.75 -4.19 24.45
N GLN A 3 38.10 -3.23 23.59
CA GLN A 3 37.48 -1.93 23.58
C GLN A 3 35.97 -2.09 23.29
N GLN A 4 35.10 -1.54 24.14
CA GLN A 4 33.67 -1.53 23.90
C GLN A 4 33.33 -0.51 22.82
N VAL A 5 32.55 -0.96 21.81
CA VAL A 5 32.10 -0.13 20.69
C VAL A 5 30.60 -0.32 20.50
N GLN A 6 29.86 0.78 20.60
CA GLN A 6 28.44 0.80 20.29
C GLN A 6 28.22 1.45 18.92
N ARG A 7 27.32 0.87 18.13
CA ARG A 7 26.90 1.42 16.84
C ARG A 7 25.38 1.51 16.82
N LEU A 8 24.87 2.66 16.43
CA LEU A 8 23.48 2.88 16.08
C LEU A 8 23.36 2.84 14.56
N GLY A 9 22.38 2.09 14.06
CA GLY A 9 22.06 2.04 12.65
C GLY A 9 20.56 2.09 12.42
N ALA A 10 20.14 2.66 11.28
CA ALA A 10 18.77 2.75 10.85
C ALA A 10 18.62 2.03 9.50
N TYR A 11 17.59 1.21 9.38
CA TYR A 11 17.31 0.34 8.24
C TYR A 11 15.83 0.36 7.90
N ALA A 12 15.46 -0.07 6.69
CA ALA A 12 14.05 -0.24 6.35
C ALA A 12 13.77 -1.59 5.68
N VAL A 13 12.60 -2.14 5.96
CA VAL A 13 11.99 -3.20 5.16
C VAL A 13 11.14 -2.51 4.09
N VAL A 14 11.54 -2.68 2.83
CA VAL A 14 10.81 -2.15 1.67
C VAL A 14 10.33 -3.31 0.83
N VAL A 15 9.01 -3.51 0.78
CA VAL A 15 8.39 -4.61 0.02
C VAL A 15 7.47 -4.04 -1.04
N ARG A 16 7.62 -4.51 -2.30
CA ARG A 16 6.77 -4.18 -3.43
C ARG A 16 6.25 -5.46 -4.08
N GLY A 17 4.93 -5.70 -3.98
CA GLY A 17 4.33 -6.97 -4.38
C GLY A 17 4.88 -8.15 -3.59
N ASP A 18 5.46 -9.12 -4.29
CA ASP A 18 6.10 -10.32 -3.75
C ASP A 18 7.62 -10.20 -3.58
N ARG A 19 8.18 -8.98 -3.72
CA ARG A 19 9.62 -8.72 -3.67
C ARG A 19 9.99 -7.78 -2.54
N ILE A 20 11.18 -7.99 -1.99
CA ILE A 20 11.81 -7.15 -0.99
C ILE A 20 13.07 -6.50 -1.56
N LEU A 21 13.27 -5.22 -1.27
CA LEU A 21 14.49 -4.50 -1.63
C LEU A 21 15.61 -4.89 -0.66
N LEU A 22 16.68 -5.44 -1.20
CA LEU A 22 17.87 -5.80 -0.40
C LEU A 22 19.12 -5.25 -1.07
N THR A 23 20.13 -5.01 -0.23
CA THR A 23 21.49 -4.65 -0.65
C THR A 23 22.45 -5.79 -0.32
N ARG A 24 23.34 -6.12 -1.25
CA ARG A 24 24.39 -7.13 -1.06
C ARG A 24 25.65 -6.47 -0.49
N LEU A 25 26.13 -7.03 0.60
CA LEU A 25 27.34 -6.52 1.27
C LEU A 25 28.59 -6.67 0.38
N ALA A 26 29.39 -5.62 0.33
CA ALA A 26 30.66 -5.61 -0.43
C ALA A 26 31.69 -6.55 0.20
N GLU A 27 32.63 -7.10 -0.60
CA GLU A 27 33.68 -8.02 -0.17
C GLU A 27 34.56 -7.48 0.96
N ARG A 28 34.69 -6.16 1.08
CA ARG A 28 35.40 -5.51 2.19
C ARG A 28 34.67 -5.64 3.54
N VAL A 29 33.35 -5.95 3.52
CA VAL A 29 32.52 -6.16 4.71
C VAL A 29 32.48 -7.64 5.06
N THR A 30 32.28 -8.50 4.05
CA THR A 30 32.22 -9.94 4.20
C THR A 30 32.71 -10.63 2.93
N LYS A 31 33.36 -11.80 3.07
CA LYS A 31 33.77 -12.64 1.94
C LYS A 31 32.66 -13.57 1.44
N HIS A 32 31.56 -13.63 2.16
CA HIS A 32 30.40 -14.42 1.81
C HIS A 32 29.36 -13.54 1.12
N GLU A 33 28.65 -14.10 0.17
CA GLU A 33 27.46 -13.46 -0.38
C GLU A 33 26.42 -13.35 0.73
N LEU A 34 26.11 -12.12 1.13
CA LEU A 34 25.12 -11.84 2.15
C LEU A 34 24.32 -10.61 1.78
N TRP A 35 23.01 -10.76 1.84
CA TRP A 35 22.07 -9.68 1.62
C TRP A 35 21.57 -9.09 2.94
N THR A 36 21.33 -7.79 2.97
CA THR A 36 20.85 -7.06 4.13
C THR A 36 19.76 -6.08 3.74
N LEU A 37 19.05 -5.54 4.75
CA LEU A 37 18.13 -4.42 4.54
C LEU A 37 18.93 -3.19 4.10
N PRO A 38 18.38 -2.35 3.21
CA PRO A 38 18.96 -1.05 2.92
C PRO A 38 18.96 -0.17 4.18
N GLY A 39 20.05 0.56 4.37
CA GLY A 39 20.28 1.38 5.55
C GLY A 39 21.66 1.25 6.12
N GLY A 40 22.00 2.13 7.05
CA GLY A 40 23.36 2.21 7.58
C GLY A 40 23.48 2.93 8.91
N GLY A 41 24.61 3.60 9.10
CA GLY A 41 24.90 4.31 10.34
C GLY A 41 24.06 5.57 10.51
N VAL A 42 23.65 5.83 11.75
CA VAL A 42 23.07 7.13 12.12
C VAL A 42 24.21 8.04 12.52
N ASP A 43 24.34 9.17 11.87
CA ASP A 43 25.39 10.16 12.15
C ASP A 43 25.12 10.91 13.46
N HIS A 44 26.15 11.56 14.01
CA HIS A 44 26.01 12.29 15.26
C HIS A 44 25.03 13.45 15.10
N GLY A 45 23.94 13.40 15.86
CA GLY A 45 22.88 14.42 15.83
C GLY A 45 21.86 14.25 14.71
N GLU A 46 22.00 13.20 13.91
CA GLU A 46 21.05 12.88 12.85
C GLU A 46 19.81 12.16 13.42
N ASP A 47 18.64 12.51 12.90
CA ASP A 47 17.41 11.77 13.19
C ASP A 47 17.43 10.39 12.51
N PRO A 48 17.11 9.28 13.19
CA PRO A 48 17.16 7.94 12.61
C PRO A 48 16.26 7.75 11.39
N ARG A 49 15.14 8.45 11.27
CA ARG A 49 14.29 8.42 10.07
C ARG A 49 14.93 9.13 8.89
N ALA A 50 15.60 10.26 9.15
CA ALA A 50 16.37 10.96 8.12
C ALA A 50 17.55 10.10 7.66
N ALA A 51 18.26 9.45 8.59
CA ALA A 51 19.38 8.57 8.30
C ALA A 51 18.97 7.44 7.36
N VAL A 52 17.87 6.72 7.65
CA VAL A 52 17.45 5.59 6.82
C VAL A 52 17.03 6.02 5.41
N VAL A 53 16.36 7.16 5.27
CA VAL A 53 15.98 7.70 3.94
C VAL A 53 17.22 8.07 3.14
N ARG A 54 18.20 8.75 3.75
CA ARG A 54 19.50 9.08 3.14
C ARG A 54 20.24 7.82 2.69
N GLU A 55 20.38 6.82 3.56
CA GLU A 55 21.08 5.57 3.28
C GLU A 55 20.39 4.78 2.15
N ILE A 56 19.05 4.70 2.13
CA ILE A 56 18.32 4.06 1.03
C ILE A 56 18.66 4.73 -0.29
N TYR A 57 18.66 6.06 -0.34
CA TYR A 57 19.02 6.77 -1.55
C TYR A 57 20.47 6.52 -1.98
N GLU A 58 21.43 6.57 -1.06
CA GLU A 58 22.85 6.33 -1.31
C GLU A 58 23.12 4.90 -1.81
N GLU A 59 22.46 3.91 -1.22
CA GLU A 59 22.64 2.49 -1.54
C GLU A 59 21.83 2.03 -2.76
N THR A 60 20.68 2.67 -3.06
CA THR A 60 19.72 2.14 -4.04
C THR A 60 19.30 3.12 -5.12
N GLY A 61 19.58 4.41 -4.96
CA GLY A 61 19.11 5.47 -5.86
C GLY A 61 17.60 5.72 -5.84
N LEU A 62 16.90 5.11 -4.89
CA LEU A 62 15.44 5.25 -4.78
C LEU A 62 15.07 6.30 -3.73
N GLU A 63 14.07 7.11 -4.05
CA GLU A 63 13.41 7.98 -3.07
C GLU A 63 12.41 7.15 -2.27
N ALA A 64 12.67 6.99 -0.98
CA ALA A 64 11.84 6.20 -0.09
C ALA A 64 11.18 7.05 0.98
N GLU A 65 10.01 6.61 1.40
CA GLU A 65 9.34 7.08 2.60
C GLU A 65 9.40 5.99 3.67
N VAL A 66 9.35 6.38 4.94
CA VAL A 66 9.34 5.44 6.07
C VAL A 66 8.27 5.80 7.08
N GLY A 67 7.74 4.76 7.74
CA GLY A 67 6.71 4.88 8.76
C GLY A 67 7.17 5.68 9.99
N GLU A 68 6.20 6.06 10.82
CA GLU A 68 6.49 6.79 12.07
C GLU A 68 7.00 5.87 13.19
N THR A 69 6.60 4.61 13.15
CA THR A 69 6.97 3.61 14.13
C THR A 69 8.15 2.77 13.64
N ALA A 70 9.01 2.37 14.59
CA ALA A 70 10.15 1.50 14.29
C ALA A 70 10.24 0.36 15.31
N HIS A 71 10.88 -0.73 14.88
CA HIS A 71 11.29 -1.83 15.74
C HIS A 71 12.77 -1.73 16.06
N VAL A 72 13.14 -2.03 17.29
CA VAL A 72 14.53 -1.97 17.75
C VAL A 72 15.06 -3.40 17.93
N PHE A 73 16.15 -3.68 17.23
CA PHE A 73 16.88 -4.94 17.32
C PHE A 73 18.26 -4.69 17.90
N SER A 74 18.79 -5.67 18.61
CA SER A 74 20.06 -5.57 19.28
C SER A 74 20.91 -6.80 18.97
N MET A 75 22.18 -6.58 18.65
CA MET A 75 23.14 -7.66 18.46
C MET A 75 24.43 -7.34 19.20
N HIS A 76 24.80 -8.24 20.11
CA HIS A 76 26.04 -8.13 20.85
C HIS A 76 27.03 -9.21 20.40
N LEU A 77 28.20 -8.79 19.96
CA LEU A 77 29.30 -9.65 19.53
C LEU A 77 30.50 -9.39 20.44
N SER A 78 30.60 -10.18 21.50
CA SER A 78 31.78 -10.17 22.37
C SER A 78 32.97 -10.71 21.58
N ASP A 79 34.10 -10.00 21.64
CA ASP A 79 35.39 -10.46 21.09
C ASP A 79 35.42 -10.65 19.56
N THR A 80 34.87 -9.68 18.81
CA THR A 80 34.91 -9.69 17.33
C THR A 80 36.07 -8.84 16.77
N TRP A 81 36.54 -9.16 15.56
CA TRP A 81 37.55 -8.38 14.86
C TRP A 81 36.93 -7.22 14.09
N ARG A 82 37.39 -5.99 14.37
CA ARG A 82 37.02 -4.79 13.59
C ARG A 82 38.26 -3.94 13.33
N ARG A 83 38.45 -3.57 12.06
CA ARG A 83 39.58 -2.72 11.63
C ARG A 83 40.92 -3.15 12.24
N GLY A 84 41.22 -4.48 12.25
CA GLY A 84 42.45 -5.03 12.79
C GLY A 84 42.57 -5.06 14.31
N ARG A 85 41.47 -4.84 15.06
CA ARG A 85 41.44 -4.88 16.53
C ARG A 85 40.31 -5.77 17.03
N ARG A 86 40.54 -6.42 18.16
CA ARG A 86 39.49 -7.12 18.91
C ARG A 86 38.67 -6.11 19.69
N VAL A 87 37.35 -6.14 19.48
CA VAL A 87 36.38 -5.25 20.12
C VAL A 87 35.22 -6.04 20.67
N ASP A 88 34.62 -5.52 21.72
CA ASP A 88 33.32 -5.91 22.23
C ASP A 88 32.26 -4.99 21.57
N ALA A 89 31.59 -5.52 20.54
CA ALA A 89 30.73 -4.73 19.67
C ALA A 89 29.24 -4.93 19.99
N HIS A 90 28.55 -3.85 20.28
CA HIS A 90 27.11 -3.81 20.45
C HIS A 90 26.46 -2.97 19.34
N SER A 91 25.62 -3.60 18.53
CA SER A 91 24.89 -2.92 17.46
C SER A 91 23.42 -2.80 17.83
N VAL A 92 22.93 -1.56 17.91
CA VAL A 92 21.50 -1.23 18.05
C VAL A 92 21.01 -0.84 16.67
N ARG A 93 19.96 -1.51 16.21
CA ARG A 93 19.41 -1.34 14.85
C ARG A 93 17.95 -0.96 14.94
N ILE A 94 17.63 0.20 14.40
CA ILE A 94 16.26 0.74 14.31
C ILE A 94 15.75 0.39 12.92
N VAL A 95 14.67 -0.36 12.83
CA VAL A 95 14.11 -0.82 11.54
C VAL A 95 12.72 -0.26 11.36
N TYR A 96 12.54 0.43 10.26
CA TYR A 96 11.28 1.04 9.85
C TYR A 96 10.59 0.19 8.76
N ASP A 97 9.27 0.29 8.68
CA ASP A 97 8.52 -0.04 7.49
C ASP A 97 8.76 1.06 6.46
N GLY A 98 9.23 0.69 5.26
CA GLY A 98 9.54 1.64 4.20
C GLY A 98 8.83 1.29 2.90
N TRP A 99 8.63 2.29 2.05
CA TRP A 99 8.06 2.10 0.73
C TRP A 99 8.64 3.08 -0.28
N VAL A 100 8.54 2.73 -1.54
CA VAL A 100 8.87 3.57 -2.70
C VAL A 100 7.66 3.62 -3.61
N ALA A 101 7.54 4.66 -4.41
CA ALA A 101 6.45 4.78 -5.37
C ALA A 101 6.35 3.53 -6.27
N SER A 102 5.13 3.14 -6.64
CA SER A 102 4.90 1.92 -7.44
C SER A 102 5.57 1.97 -8.81
N ASP A 103 5.74 3.17 -9.36
CA ASP A 103 6.41 3.51 -10.62
C ASP A 103 7.88 3.90 -10.45
N ALA A 104 8.45 3.76 -9.24
CA ALA A 104 9.85 4.05 -9.00
C ALA A 104 10.76 3.23 -9.95
N PRO A 105 11.86 3.82 -10.43
CA PRO A 105 12.79 3.15 -11.34
C PRO A 105 13.43 1.92 -10.69
N ASP A 106 14.12 1.12 -11.50
CA ASP A 106 14.91 0.01 -10.98
C ASP A 106 16.04 0.53 -10.09
N PRO A 107 16.31 -0.16 -8.95
CA PRO A 107 17.34 0.26 -8.02
C PRO A 107 18.73 0.12 -8.62
N ARG A 108 19.61 1.04 -8.25
CA ARG A 108 21.02 1.04 -8.64
C ARG A 108 21.89 1.58 -7.52
N VAL A 109 23.07 1.01 -7.33
CA VAL A 109 24.03 1.55 -6.36
C VAL A 109 24.51 2.92 -6.81
N VAL A 110 24.39 3.92 -5.93
CA VAL A 110 24.82 5.31 -6.18
C VAL A 110 26.10 5.63 -5.40
N GLU A 111 26.24 5.09 -4.19
CA GLU A 111 27.41 5.30 -3.36
C GLU A 111 28.67 4.68 -3.98
N ILE A 112 29.74 5.47 -4.14
CA ILE A 112 31.05 5.00 -4.61
C ILE A 112 31.86 4.55 -3.39
N ASP A 113 32.45 3.35 -3.47
CA ASP A 113 33.24 2.74 -2.38
C ASP A 113 32.47 2.55 -1.06
N GLY A 114 31.15 2.43 -1.13
CA GLY A 114 30.23 2.16 -0.03
C GLY A 114 30.27 0.73 0.50
N SER A 115 29.45 0.41 1.49
CA SER A 115 29.30 -0.95 2.06
C SER A 115 28.51 -1.89 1.17
N THR A 116 27.84 -1.36 0.15
CA THR A 116 26.94 -2.05 -0.77
C THR A 116 27.64 -2.34 -2.09
N ALA A 117 27.60 -3.59 -2.53
CA ALA A 117 28.15 -4.02 -3.82
C ALA A 117 27.07 -4.12 -4.90
N GLU A 118 25.84 -4.39 -4.51
CA GLU A 118 24.71 -4.62 -5.39
C GLU A 118 23.39 -4.30 -4.68
N VAL A 119 22.38 -3.90 -5.41
CA VAL A 119 21.03 -3.74 -4.92
C VAL A 119 20.05 -4.42 -5.87
N ALA A 120 19.05 -5.11 -5.33
CA ALA A 120 18.05 -5.78 -6.13
C ALA A 120 16.72 -5.96 -5.37
N TRP A 121 15.65 -6.06 -6.15
CA TRP A 121 14.37 -6.60 -5.71
C TRP A 121 14.45 -8.12 -5.69
N GLN A 122 14.59 -8.72 -4.51
CA GLN A 122 14.67 -10.15 -4.32
C GLN A 122 13.28 -10.75 -4.05
N PRO A 123 12.99 -11.98 -4.52
CA PRO A 123 11.75 -12.64 -4.15
C PRO A 123 11.65 -12.81 -2.64
N LEU A 124 10.52 -12.37 -2.06
CA LEU A 124 10.30 -12.49 -0.62
C LEU A 124 10.27 -13.97 -0.18
N ALA A 125 9.79 -14.86 -1.06
CA ALA A 125 9.78 -16.30 -0.81
C ALA A 125 11.18 -16.86 -0.57
N ASP A 126 12.18 -16.44 -1.37
CA ASP A 126 13.56 -16.92 -1.25
C ASP A 126 14.25 -16.48 0.06
N VAL A 127 13.79 -15.35 0.62
CA VAL A 127 14.23 -14.89 1.94
C VAL A 127 13.59 -15.73 3.04
N LEU A 128 12.28 -16.01 2.91
CA LEU A 128 11.53 -16.73 3.94
C LEU A 128 11.87 -18.22 4.01
N ASP A 129 12.19 -18.85 2.91
CA ASP A 129 12.61 -20.27 2.85
C ASP A 129 14.12 -20.46 3.08
N GLY A 130 14.90 -19.35 3.12
CA GLY A 130 16.33 -19.36 3.38
C GLY A 130 17.20 -19.71 2.18
N SER A 131 16.65 -19.76 0.97
CA SER A 131 17.42 -19.99 -0.27
C SER A 131 18.31 -18.81 -0.64
N LEU A 132 17.91 -17.58 -0.25
CA LEU A 132 18.73 -16.39 -0.37
C LEU A 132 19.52 -16.15 0.93
N PRO A 133 20.87 -16.12 0.90
CA PRO A 133 21.68 -15.85 2.10
C PRO A 133 21.48 -14.42 2.60
N THR A 134 20.90 -14.24 3.78
CA THR A 134 20.67 -12.93 4.39
C THR A 134 21.30 -12.81 5.77
N VAL A 135 21.55 -11.58 6.21
CA VAL A 135 21.87 -11.33 7.63
C VAL A 135 20.61 -11.54 8.48
N GLY A 136 20.75 -12.05 9.71
CA GLY A 136 19.60 -12.36 10.58
C GLY A 136 18.63 -11.21 10.80
N LEU A 137 19.09 -9.96 10.71
CA LEU A 137 18.22 -8.77 10.78
C LEU A 137 17.07 -8.80 9.76
N VAL A 138 17.30 -9.33 8.55
CA VAL A 138 16.29 -9.36 7.48
C VAL A 138 15.08 -10.19 7.91
N THR A 139 15.33 -11.43 8.33
CA THR A 139 14.26 -12.35 8.76
C THR A 139 13.60 -11.91 10.06
N GLU A 140 14.38 -11.40 11.03
CA GLU A 140 13.86 -10.85 12.27
C GLU A 140 12.92 -9.67 12.02
N ALA A 141 13.31 -8.76 11.12
CA ALA A 141 12.49 -7.58 10.77
C ALA A 141 11.22 -7.95 10.02
N ILE A 142 11.30 -8.83 9.02
CA ILE A 142 10.12 -9.27 8.26
C ILE A 142 9.08 -9.93 9.19
N ALA A 143 9.53 -10.68 10.20
CA ALA A 143 8.64 -11.39 11.12
C ALA A 143 7.77 -10.44 11.98
N VAL A 144 8.23 -9.21 12.23
CA VAL A 144 7.52 -8.24 13.11
C VAL A 144 6.84 -7.12 12.34
N LEU A 145 7.25 -6.83 11.11
CA LEU A 145 6.67 -5.78 10.28
C LEU A 145 5.44 -6.31 9.55
N GLN A 146 4.28 -5.96 10.07
CA GLN A 146 2.99 -6.29 9.49
C GLN A 146 2.52 -5.17 8.54
N PRO A 147 1.73 -5.50 7.49
CA PRO A 147 1.05 -4.50 6.68
C PRO A 147 0.25 -3.54 7.55
N GLN A 148 0.23 -2.27 7.19
CA GLN A 148 -0.56 -1.29 7.94
C GLN A 148 -2.05 -1.60 7.78
N LYS A 149 -2.74 -1.81 8.90
CA LYS A 149 -4.20 -1.96 8.90
C LYS A 149 -4.86 -0.63 8.59
N ARG A 150 -5.64 -0.62 7.53
CA ARG A 150 -6.47 0.52 7.14
C ARG A 150 -7.91 0.10 6.98
N GLN A 151 -8.80 0.84 7.62
CA GLN A 151 -10.23 0.68 7.42
C GLN A 151 -10.78 1.95 6.78
N ARG A 152 -11.59 1.80 5.73
CA ARG A 152 -12.31 2.89 5.09
C ARG A 152 -13.79 2.56 5.06
N VAL A 153 -14.60 3.53 5.42
CA VAL A 153 -16.04 3.45 5.24
C VAL A 153 -16.40 4.30 4.02
N ALA A 154 -17.27 3.75 3.17
CA ALA A 154 -17.71 4.40 1.94
C ALA A 154 -19.21 4.21 1.74
N ALA A 155 -19.86 5.15 1.04
CA ALA A 155 -21.28 5.11 0.75
C ALA A 155 -21.50 5.12 -0.77
N TYR A 156 -22.43 4.26 -1.24
CA TYR A 156 -22.69 4.03 -2.65
C TYR A 156 -24.19 4.10 -2.97
N ALA A 157 -24.52 4.61 -4.15
CA ALA A 157 -25.87 4.71 -4.64
C ALA A 157 -26.23 3.53 -5.55
N TYR A 158 -27.27 2.79 -5.20
CA TYR A 158 -27.96 1.88 -6.11
C TYR A 158 -29.09 2.63 -6.79
N VAL A 159 -28.90 2.98 -8.04
CA VAL A 159 -29.86 3.74 -8.84
C VAL A 159 -30.30 2.88 -10.00
N GLU A 160 -31.51 2.32 -9.92
CA GLU A 160 -32.11 1.48 -10.95
C GLU A 160 -33.22 2.23 -11.66
N LYS A 161 -33.26 2.13 -13.00
CA LYS A 161 -34.28 2.70 -13.83
C LYS A 161 -34.47 1.83 -15.08
N ASP A 162 -35.74 1.49 -15.39
CA ASP A 162 -36.11 0.76 -16.62
C ASP A 162 -35.31 -0.53 -16.86
N GLY A 163 -34.93 -1.27 -15.77
CA GLY A 163 -34.13 -2.50 -15.82
C GLY A 163 -32.65 -2.28 -16.11
N ALA A 164 -32.16 -1.04 -15.96
CA ALA A 164 -30.76 -0.69 -16.04
C ALA A 164 -30.28 -0.05 -14.73
N LEU A 165 -29.02 -0.29 -14.37
CA LEU A 165 -28.33 0.24 -13.21
C LEU A 165 -27.37 1.34 -13.63
N LEU A 166 -27.35 2.46 -12.90
CA LEU A 166 -26.39 3.53 -13.08
C LEU A 166 -25.03 3.08 -12.52
N LEU A 167 -24.02 3.10 -13.36
CA LEU A 167 -22.65 2.74 -12.99
C LEU A 167 -21.67 3.83 -13.42
N THR A 168 -20.60 3.97 -12.65
CA THR A 168 -19.41 4.76 -12.98
C THR A 168 -18.24 3.85 -13.30
N ARG A 169 -17.33 4.27 -14.18
CA ARG A 169 -16.12 3.53 -14.50
C ARG A 169 -14.93 4.18 -13.80
N ASN A 170 -14.16 3.34 -13.09
CA ASN A 170 -12.94 3.80 -12.42
C ASN A 170 -11.92 4.37 -13.43
N SER A 171 -11.46 5.59 -13.19
CA SER A 171 -10.36 6.23 -13.91
C SER A 171 -9.01 5.58 -13.60
N ALA A 172 -7.94 6.07 -14.23
CA ALA A 172 -6.57 5.65 -13.91
C ALA A 172 -6.17 5.98 -12.45
N LEU A 173 -6.86 6.91 -11.79
CA LEU A 173 -6.63 7.29 -10.39
C LEU A 173 -7.44 6.42 -9.41
N GLY A 174 -8.40 5.66 -9.90
CA GLY A 174 -9.25 4.77 -9.11
C GLY A 174 -8.57 3.45 -8.74
N PRO A 175 -9.17 2.70 -7.80
CA PRO A 175 -8.56 1.47 -7.25
C PRO A 175 -8.43 0.31 -8.25
N GLN A 176 -9.25 0.28 -9.28
CA GLN A 176 -9.26 -0.74 -10.34
C GLN A 176 -9.60 -0.06 -11.67
N PRO A 177 -8.62 0.53 -12.36
CA PRO A 177 -8.86 1.27 -13.59
C PRO A 177 -9.65 0.48 -14.64
N GLY A 178 -10.69 1.11 -15.22
CA GLY A 178 -11.54 0.51 -16.24
C GLY A 178 -12.68 -0.38 -15.73
N VAL A 179 -12.71 -0.70 -14.42
CA VAL A 179 -13.80 -1.50 -13.82
C VAL A 179 -15.00 -0.61 -13.52
N TRP A 180 -16.20 -1.10 -13.83
CA TRP A 180 -17.45 -0.42 -13.53
C TRP A 180 -17.92 -0.72 -12.11
N THR A 181 -18.36 0.30 -11.39
CA THR A 181 -18.79 0.23 -10.00
C THR A 181 -20.06 1.07 -9.76
N LEU A 182 -20.65 0.96 -8.57
CA LEU A 182 -21.71 1.88 -8.18
C LEU A 182 -21.16 3.29 -7.98
N PRO A 183 -21.90 4.36 -8.31
CA PRO A 183 -21.55 5.71 -7.93
C PRO A 183 -21.38 5.82 -6.42
N GLY A 184 -20.30 6.44 -5.97
CA GLY A 184 -20.05 6.59 -4.55
C GLY A 184 -18.59 6.53 -4.18
N GLY A 185 -18.30 6.92 -2.94
CA GLY A 185 -16.94 7.03 -2.46
C GLY A 185 -16.83 7.14 -0.95
N GLY A 186 -15.71 7.68 -0.49
CA GLY A 186 -15.39 7.79 0.94
C GLY A 186 -16.31 8.74 1.68
N ILE A 187 -16.61 8.40 2.91
CA ILE A 187 -17.32 9.27 3.84
C ILE A 187 -16.28 10.16 4.52
N ASP A 188 -16.49 11.47 4.46
CA ASP A 188 -15.63 12.44 5.11
C ASP A 188 -15.77 12.41 6.64
N HIS A 189 -14.75 12.88 7.35
CA HIS A 189 -14.77 12.90 8.81
C HIS A 189 -15.93 13.77 9.33
N GLY A 190 -16.88 13.13 10.03
CA GLY A 190 -18.07 13.77 10.58
C GLY A 190 -19.26 13.89 9.60
N GLU A 191 -19.09 13.41 8.37
CA GLU A 191 -20.14 13.37 7.37
C GLU A 191 -21.08 12.16 7.61
N PRO A 192 -22.42 12.34 7.59
CA PRO A 192 -23.35 11.21 7.61
C PRO A 192 -23.24 10.38 6.30
N PRO A 193 -23.31 9.03 6.36
CA PRO A 193 -23.32 8.19 5.16
C PRO A 193 -24.39 8.56 4.13
N SER A 194 -25.56 9.01 4.61
CA SER A 194 -26.68 9.47 3.79
C SER A 194 -26.38 10.76 3.00
N SER A 195 -25.52 11.62 3.54
CA SER A 195 -25.08 12.83 2.84
C SER A 195 -23.96 12.51 1.86
N ALA A 196 -23.01 11.65 2.26
CA ALA A 196 -21.90 11.22 1.43
C ALA A 196 -22.38 10.59 0.11
N VAL A 197 -23.37 9.68 0.16
CA VAL A 197 -23.87 9.01 -1.05
C VAL A 197 -24.49 10.01 -2.04
N LEU A 198 -25.18 11.04 -1.58
CA LEU A 198 -25.79 12.05 -2.45
C LEU A 198 -24.74 13.02 -3.02
N ARG A 199 -23.74 13.39 -2.22
CA ARG A 199 -22.61 14.21 -2.67
C ARG A 199 -21.82 13.49 -3.78
N GLU A 200 -21.44 12.24 -3.55
CA GLU A 200 -20.69 11.41 -4.51
C GLU A 200 -21.50 11.19 -5.81
N LEU A 201 -22.83 10.93 -5.71
CA LEU A 201 -23.68 10.79 -6.88
C LEU A 201 -23.69 12.07 -7.71
N HIS A 202 -23.70 13.23 -7.06
CA HIS A 202 -23.63 14.52 -7.76
C HIS A 202 -22.24 14.72 -8.40
N GLU A 203 -21.16 14.48 -7.66
CA GLU A 203 -19.78 14.67 -8.13
C GLU A 203 -19.43 13.75 -9.31
N GLU A 204 -19.78 12.45 -9.21
CA GLU A 204 -19.46 11.47 -10.24
C GLU A 204 -20.44 11.39 -11.41
N CYS A 205 -21.71 11.75 -11.19
CA CYS A 205 -22.77 11.56 -12.18
C CYS A 205 -23.53 12.84 -12.57
N GLY A 206 -23.31 13.97 -11.88
CA GLY A 206 -24.05 15.22 -12.11
C GLY A 206 -25.55 15.13 -11.78
N LEU A 207 -25.96 14.17 -10.97
CA LEU A 207 -27.36 13.89 -10.67
C LEU A 207 -27.73 14.28 -9.23
N GLU A 208 -28.90 14.92 -9.08
CA GLU A 208 -29.51 15.14 -7.78
C GLU A 208 -30.36 13.93 -7.40
N GLY A 209 -29.94 13.21 -6.34
CA GLY A 209 -30.64 12.04 -5.87
C GLY A 209 -31.59 12.30 -4.71
N THR A 210 -32.63 11.47 -4.61
CA THR A 210 -33.45 11.35 -3.39
C THR A 210 -33.11 10.05 -2.70
N LEU A 211 -32.65 10.16 -1.44
CA LEU A 211 -32.25 9.01 -0.63
C LEU A 211 -33.45 8.12 -0.33
N GLY A 212 -33.27 6.82 -0.58
CA GLY A 212 -34.18 5.76 -0.20
C GLY A 212 -33.68 4.97 1.01
N GLU A 213 -34.05 3.70 1.07
CA GLU A 213 -33.67 2.80 2.14
C GLU A 213 -32.23 2.30 2.03
N LEU A 214 -31.68 1.81 3.13
CA LEU A 214 -30.44 1.05 3.13
C LEU A 214 -30.67 -0.29 2.41
N LEU A 215 -29.95 -0.51 1.31
CA LEU A 215 -30.06 -1.74 0.55
C LEU A 215 -29.23 -2.86 1.17
N THR A 216 -27.95 -2.60 1.40
CA THR A 216 -27.01 -3.57 2.01
C THR A 216 -25.79 -2.90 2.61
N VAL A 217 -25.09 -3.64 3.47
CA VAL A 217 -23.74 -3.32 3.89
C VAL A 217 -22.87 -4.48 3.46
N ASP A 218 -21.87 -4.19 2.68
CA ASP A 218 -20.92 -5.16 2.15
C ASP A 218 -19.50 -4.80 2.59
N ASP A 219 -18.60 -5.75 2.59
CA ASP A 219 -17.22 -5.49 2.93
C ASP A 219 -16.24 -6.13 1.93
N HIS A 220 -15.07 -5.54 1.86
CA HIS A 220 -13.98 -6.07 1.05
C HIS A 220 -12.66 -5.94 1.79
N HIS A 221 -12.05 -7.08 2.08
CA HIS A 221 -10.81 -7.16 2.82
C HIS A 221 -9.71 -7.80 1.97
N PHE A 222 -8.57 -7.12 1.84
CA PHE A 222 -7.42 -7.64 1.11
C PHE A 222 -6.12 -7.02 1.62
N THR A 223 -5.02 -7.74 1.43
CA THR A 223 -3.68 -7.19 1.60
C THR A 223 -3.11 -6.85 0.24
N GLY A 224 -2.67 -5.62 0.06
CA GLY A 224 -2.16 -5.12 -1.21
C GLY A 224 -1.12 -4.01 -1.05
N THR A 225 -0.68 -3.48 -2.19
CA THR A 225 0.21 -2.31 -2.23
C THR A 225 -0.60 -1.11 -2.70
N ALA A 226 -0.65 -0.07 -1.87
CA ALA A 226 -1.29 1.19 -2.21
C ALA A 226 -0.53 1.91 -3.35
N PRO A 227 -1.15 2.86 -4.08
CA PRO A 227 -0.49 3.58 -5.18
C PRO A 227 0.82 4.26 -4.80
N HIS A 228 0.95 4.73 -3.56
CA HIS A 228 2.18 5.31 -3.02
C HIS A 228 3.23 4.26 -2.61
N GLY A 229 2.98 2.96 -2.84
CA GLY A 229 3.95 1.88 -2.66
C GLY A 229 3.90 1.16 -1.30
N ARG A 230 3.13 1.64 -0.32
CA ARG A 230 3.02 1.04 1.01
C ARG A 230 2.16 -0.22 1.00
N ARG A 231 2.60 -1.26 1.72
CA ARG A 231 1.76 -2.45 1.98
C ARG A 231 0.67 -2.12 3.00
N GLU A 232 -0.55 -2.46 2.65
CA GLU A 232 -1.73 -2.24 3.48
C GLU A 232 -2.55 -3.52 3.62
N ASP A 233 -3.04 -3.75 4.82
CA ASP A 233 -4.11 -4.68 5.15
C ASP A 233 -5.41 -3.86 5.15
N PHE A 234 -6.05 -3.79 3.96
CA PHE A 234 -7.12 -2.84 3.67
C PHE A 234 -8.48 -3.49 3.81
N HIS A 235 -9.33 -2.88 4.64
CA HIS A 235 -10.70 -3.30 4.87
C HIS A 235 -11.67 -2.17 4.51
N ALA A 236 -12.40 -2.31 3.40
CA ALA A 236 -13.45 -1.40 2.99
C ALA A 236 -14.81 -1.87 3.52
N ILE A 237 -15.51 -1.02 4.25
CA ILE A 237 -16.92 -1.19 4.60
C ILE A 237 -17.72 -0.33 3.63
N ARG A 238 -18.65 -0.94 2.89
CA ARG A 238 -19.39 -0.33 1.79
C ARG A 238 -20.88 -0.31 2.09
N ILE A 239 -21.41 0.88 2.36
CA ILE A 239 -22.83 1.10 2.69
C ILE A 239 -23.56 1.45 1.41
N VAL A 240 -24.53 0.65 0.99
CA VAL A 240 -25.27 0.86 -0.25
C VAL A 240 -26.70 1.31 0.07
N TYR A 241 -27.09 2.44 -0.48
CA TYR A 241 -28.45 2.97 -0.38
C TYR A 241 -29.16 2.87 -1.73
N ARG A 242 -30.47 2.57 -1.72
CA ARG A 242 -31.32 2.86 -2.86
C ARG A 242 -31.44 4.37 -3.03
N VAL A 243 -31.26 4.85 -4.23
CA VAL A 243 -31.39 6.27 -4.55
C VAL A 243 -32.23 6.41 -5.80
N SER A 244 -33.21 7.31 -5.80
CA SER A 244 -33.97 7.67 -6.98
C SER A 244 -33.49 9.00 -7.57
N VAL A 245 -33.49 9.10 -8.90
CA VAL A 245 -33.08 10.30 -9.64
C VAL A 245 -34.23 10.83 -10.51
N PRO A 246 -34.28 12.15 -10.80
CA PRO A 246 -35.30 12.72 -11.67
C PRO A 246 -35.32 12.10 -13.07
N ALA A 247 -36.49 11.97 -13.65
CA ALA A 247 -36.63 11.52 -15.03
C ALA A 247 -36.12 12.60 -16.02
N GLY A 248 -35.53 12.15 -17.14
CA GLY A 248 -35.13 13.05 -18.22
C GLY A 248 -33.82 13.83 -18.02
N VAL A 249 -33.07 13.49 -16.99
CA VAL A 249 -31.71 14.02 -16.80
C VAL A 249 -30.70 12.91 -17.20
N ASP A 250 -29.81 13.23 -18.12
CA ASP A 250 -28.76 12.33 -18.54
C ASP A 250 -27.56 12.47 -17.60
N PRO A 251 -26.97 11.33 -17.11
CA PRO A 251 -25.81 11.37 -16.26
C PRO A 251 -24.57 11.81 -17.05
N GLN A 252 -23.72 12.59 -16.41
CA GLN A 252 -22.44 13.04 -16.95
C GLN A 252 -21.40 13.11 -15.84
N VAL A 253 -20.15 12.76 -16.14
CA VAL A 253 -19.04 12.95 -15.19
C VAL A 253 -18.80 14.45 -15.02
N VAL A 254 -18.86 14.94 -13.79
CA VAL A 254 -18.68 16.36 -13.44
C VAL A 254 -17.34 16.61 -12.79
N GLU A 255 -16.85 15.65 -12.02
CA GLU A 255 -15.58 15.76 -11.33
C GLU A 255 -14.40 15.74 -12.33
N VAL A 256 -13.55 16.76 -12.26
CA VAL A 256 -12.32 16.85 -13.06
C VAL A 256 -11.18 16.20 -12.28
N ASP A 257 -10.42 15.30 -12.92
CA ASP A 257 -9.35 14.53 -12.29
C ASP A 257 -9.80 13.63 -11.11
N GLY A 258 -11.06 13.19 -11.17
CA GLY A 258 -11.68 12.33 -10.17
C GLY A 258 -11.41 10.84 -10.36
N THR A 259 -12.01 10.04 -9.48
CA THR A 259 -11.91 8.58 -9.51
C THR A 259 -12.78 7.92 -10.58
N ALA A 260 -13.73 8.65 -11.20
CA ALA A 260 -14.59 8.21 -12.29
C ALA A 260 -14.23 8.90 -13.61
N ASP A 261 -14.16 8.15 -14.73
CA ASP A 261 -13.90 8.68 -16.07
C ASP A 261 -15.07 8.48 -17.05
N ALA A 262 -16.08 7.71 -16.67
CA ALA A 262 -17.29 7.49 -17.44
C ALA A 262 -18.47 7.15 -16.52
N VAL A 263 -19.68 7.46 -16.99
CA VAL A 263 -20.95 7.08 -16.35
C VAL A 263 -21.92 6.53 -17.41
N ALA A 264 -22.66 5.49 -17.08
CA ALA A 264 -23.62 4.87 -18.00
C ALA A 264 -24.75 4.14 -17.28
N TRP A 265 -25.90 4.06 -17.94
CA TRP A 265 -26.96 3.13 -17.62
C TRP A 265 -26.62 1.78 -18.23
N VAL A 266 -26.43 0.75 -17.42
CA VAL A 266 -26.04 -0.60 -17.82
C VAL A 266 -27.23 -1.55 -17.57
N PRO A 267 -27.73 -2.28 -18.59
CA PRO A 267 -28.78 -3.27 -18.39
C PRO A 267 -28.39 -4.30 -17.33
N LEU A 268 -29.27 -4.63 -16.41
CA LEU A 268 -29.02 -5.64 -15.36
C LEU A 268 -28.61 -6.99 -15.95
N THR A 269 -29.18 -7.36 -17.12
CA THR A 269 -28.81 -8.57 -17.85
C THR A 269 -27.36 -8.64 -18.28
N ASP A 270 -26.72 -7.50 -18.55
CA ASP A 270 -25.33 -7.42 -18.96
C ASP A 270 -24.36 -7.60 -17.76
N ILE A 271 -24.84 -7.24 -16.55
CA ILE A 271 -24.07 -7.37 -15.32
C ILE A 271 -23.87 -8.82 -14.91
N GLU A 272 -24.84 -9.69 -15.18
CA GLU A 272 -24.82 -11.12 -14.85
C GLU A 272 -23.83 -11.93 -15.71
N VAL A 273 -23.46 -11.43 -16.88
CA VAL A 273 -22.71 -12.19 -17.91
C VAL A 273 -21.20 -11.94 -17.85
N ASP A 274 -20.72 -10.79 -17.38
CA ASP A 274 -19.31 -10.41 -17.44
C ASP A 274 -18.70 -10.17 -16.04
N GLU A 275 -18.13 -11.22 -15.46
CA GLU A 275 -17.56 -11.19 -14.11
C GLU A 275 -16.33 -10.28 -13.95
N GLY A 276 -15.60 -9.95 -15.03
CA GLY A 276 -14.37 -9.16 -14.99
C GLY A 276 -14.59 -7.65 -15.13
N ARG A 277 -15.71 -7.26 -15.71
CA ARG A 277 -16.01 -5.86 -16.05
C ARG A 277 -16.58 -5.06 -14.87
N TYR A 278 -17.23 -5.72 -13.93
CA TYR A 278 -17.96 -5.11 -12.83
C TYR A 278 -17.32 -5.43 -11.47
N SER A 279 -17.30 -4.46 -10.57
CA SER A 279 -16.77 -4.65 -9.21
C SER A 279 -17.60 -5.69 -8.41
N SER A 280 -16.99 -6.27 -7.38
CA SER A 280 -17.70 -7.16 -6.45
C SER A 280 -18.90 -6.46 -5.78
N LEU A 281 -18.79 -5.15 -5.57
CA LEU A 281 -19.85 -4.33 -4.97
C LEU A 281 -21.12 -4.30 -5.85
N VAL A 282 -20.96 -4.16 -7.17
CA VAL A 282 -22.11 -4.15 -8.09
C VAL A 282 -22.86 -5.48 -7.99
N ARG A 283 -22.15 -6.60 -8.00
CA ARG A 283 -22.77 -7.94 -7.88
C ARG A 283 -23.46 -8.14 -6.53
N ALA A 284 -22.81 -7.71 -5.43
CA ALA A 284 -23.41 -7.79 -4.10
C ALA A 284 -24.69 -6.97 -3.98
N ALA A 285 -24.71 -5.75 -4.55
CA ALA A 285 -25.86 -4.87 -4.53
C ALA A 285 -27.02 -5.39 -5.39
N VAL A 286 -26.73 -5.93 -6.60
CA VAL A 286 -27.73 -6.54 -7.48
C VAL A 286 -28.37 -7.77 -6.80
N ALA A 287 -27.57 -8.63 -6.17
CA ALA A 287 -28.09 -9.77 -5.42
C ALA A 287 -29.00 -9.35 -4.27
N ALA A 288 -28.57 -8.35 -3.47
CA ALA A 288 -29.39 -7.82 -2.37
C ALA A 288 -30.70 -7.15 -2.84
N ALA A 289 -30.68 -6.52 -4.01
CA ALA A 289 -31.88 -5.93 -4.60
C ALA A 289 -32.89 -6.99 -5.09
N GLY A 290 -32.40 -8.12 -5.62
CA GLY A 290 -33.22 -9.25 -6.04
C GLY A 290 -33.88 -10.00 -4.88
N ASP A 291 -33.22 -10.10 -3.73
CA ASP A 291 -33.75 -10.76 -2.53
C ASP A 291 -34.88 -9.95 -1.83
N GLN A 292 -35.03 -8.68 -2.16
CA GLN A 292 -36.03 -7.77 -1.57
C GLN A 292 -37.23 -7.49 -2.51
N ALA A 293 -37.20 -7.98 -3.75
CA ALA A 293 -38.24 -7.86 -4.76
C ALA A 293 -39.22 -9.04 -4.70
#